data_6072e7fc7dca48822a01d7715664d5e9
#
_entry.id   6072e7fc7dca48822a01d7715664d5e9
#
_cell.length_a   1.000
_cell.length_b   1.000
_cell.length_c   1.000
_cell.angle_alpha   90.00
_cell.angle_beta   90.00
_cell.angle_gamma   90.00
#
_symmetry.space_group_name_H-M   'P 1'
#
loop_
_entity.id
_entity.type
_entity.pdbx_description
1 polymer ?
#
loop_
_entity_poly.entity_id
_entity_poly.type
_entity_poly.pdbx_seq_one_letter_code
_entity_poly.pdbx_strand_id
1 'polypeptide(L)'
;MQAPPSFSDLAAEATRLAAGHDEDGLISLAMPLAPVDPLRVLPELQDGEGFRFLWDGSPGLCLAASGRAHHLELSGPRRFELAQRFSALTLSRLASGPLPCPALARPRLLLAFAFFASPLLPGDGAPGVQAVLPRWQLSRQGHHCWLRLQGGLGGGVTPRGLAEELWEKARRLESCAAAGDSPSHAPKLWATPLAIEPSWQVGYRQALEKALELVRGGDLRKLVLAARQQLRLESAPDPLTLLAELRHSQSGSCRFLWQRRPGEALLGASPERLLTVRQGQLCSDGLAGTAPQGEAAPDLLRSVKDRHEHELVVDTITEVLQAAGLNPRRSRHPRLARHGALVHLHTPITARLGGQHPLTLAEALHPTPAVAGLPRRQAMAWLRTLEPFERGHYAAPIGWLDSEGDADLRVAIRSGILRGDQLELTAGAGLVCGSQPERELQEVALKLGVLQQQLHLLGDPSHHLAPC
;
A
#
# COMPACT_ATOMS: atom_id res chain seq x y z
N MET A 1 6.25 10.77 -30.30
CA MET A 1 7.16 10.85 -29.13
C MET A 1 8.04 12.08 -29.35
N GLN A 2 8.06 13.01 -28.40
CA GLN A 2 9.07 14.07 -28.42
C GLN A 2 10.45 13.45 -28.19
N ALA A 3 11.47 13.96 -28.87
CA ALA A 3 12.85 13.55 -28.61
C ALA A 3 13.19 13.80 -27.12
N PRO A 4 13.99 12.92 -26.48
CA PRO A 4 14.44 13.18 -25.12
C PRO A 4 15.20 14.51 -25.06
N PRO A 5 15.02 15.32 -23.98
CA PRO A 5 15.74 16.59 -23.85
C PRO A 5 17.24 16.33 -23.85
N SER A 6 18.02 17.26 -24.41
CA SER A 6 19.47 17.22 -24.27
C SER A 6 19.90 17.61 -22.86
N PHE A 7 21.15 17.33 -22.49
CA PHE A 7 21.71 17.82 -21.22
C PHE A 7 21.63 19.35 -21.11
N SER A 8 21.86 20.07 -22.22
CA SER A 8 21.77 21.53 -22.25
C SER A 8 20.35 22.02 -21.92
N ASP A 9 19.33 21.34 -22.43
CA ASP A 9 17.92 21.69 -22.15
C ASP A 9 17.60 21.47 -20.66
N LEU A 10 18.05 20.37 -20.07
CA LEU A 10 17.87 20.10 -18.64
C LEU A 10 18.58 21.12 -17.75
N ALA A 11 19.82 21.49 -18.10
CA ALA A 11 20.61 22.48 -17.37
C ALA A 11 19.97 23.89 -17.45
N ALA A 12 19.47 24.27 -18.62
CA ALA A 12 18.74 25.52 -18.81
C ALA A 12 17.44 25.53 -18.02
N GLU A 13 16.69 24.44 -18.02
CA GLU A 13 15.47 24.29 -17.24
C GLU A 13 15.73 24.39 -15.73
N ALA A 14 16.76 23.69 -15.21
CA ALA A 14 17.15 23.75 -13.82
C ALA A 14 17.51 25.19 -13.40
N THR A 15 18.28 25.91 -14.22
CA THR A 15 18.64 27.31 -13.98
C THR A 15 17.42 28.22 -13.96
N ARG A 16 16.49 28.03 -14.87
CA ARG A 16 15.24 28.80 -14.93
C ARG A 16 14.35 28.56 -13.71
N LEU A 17 14.23 27.31 -13.25
CA LEU A 17 13.47 26.97 -12.05
C LEU A 17 14.09 27.58 -10.79
N ALA A 18 15.43 27.59 -10.70
CA ALA A 18 16.15 28.18 -9.59
C ALA A 18 16.01 29.70 -9.49
N ALA A 19 15.92 30.39 -10.64
CA ALA A 19 15.84 31.86 -10.68
C ALA A 19 14.58 32.45 -10.02
N GLY A 20 13.55 31.63 -9.82
CA GLY A 20 12.28 32.04 -9.19
C GLY A 20 12.13 31.61 -7.72
N HIS A 21 13.17 31.04 -7.09
CA HIS A 21 13.06 30.46 -5.76
C HIS A 21 14.22 30.85 -4.85
N ASP A 22 13.91 31.00 -3.56
CA ASP A 22 14.89 31.24 -2.48
C ASP A 22 15.80 30.02 -2.27
N GLU A 23 16.89 30.19 -1.50
CA GLU A 23 17.87 29.14 -1.20
C GLU A 23 17.26 27.88 -0.59
N ASP A 24 16.10 27.98 0.06
CA ASP A 24 15.32 26.86 0.63
C ASP A 24 14.31 26.23 -0.36
N GLY A 25 14.32 26.66 -1.64
CA GLY A 25 13.40 26.19 -2.65
C GLY A 25 13.65 24.73 -3.05
N LEU A 26 12.55 23.99 -3.32
CA LEU A 26 12.62 22.64 -3.89
C LEU A 26 12.47 22.72 -5.40
N ILE A 27 13.41 22.14 -6.13
CA ILE A 27 13.36 22.00 -7.58
C ILE A 27 13.01 20.55 -7.94
N SER A 28 12.21 20.42 -8.99
CA SER A 28 11.80 19.14 -9.53
C SER A 28 12.06 19.08 -11.04
N LEU A 29 13.06 18.30 -11.41
CA LEU A 29 13.43 18.04 -12.81
C LEU A 29 12.91 16.67 -13.23
N ALA A 30 12.50 16.53 -14.49
CA ALA A 30 12.04 15.25 -15.02
C ALA A 30 12.48 15.04 -16.46
N MET A 31 12.76 13.79 -16.83
CA MET A 31 13.03 13.42 -18.21
C MET A 31 12.43 12.07 -18.57
N PRO A 32 12.05 11.84 -19.84
CA PRO A 32 11.63 10.52 -20.30
C PRO A 32 12.83 9.56 -20.34
N LEU A 33 12.54 8.29 -20.13
CA LEU A 33 13.52 7.18 -20.25
C LEU A 33 13.04 6.14 -21.24
N ALA A 34 13.98 5.34 -21.76
CA ALA A 34 13.67 4.05 -22.35
C ALA A 34 12.88 3.18 -21.33
N PRO A 35 12.03 2.25 -21.81
CA PRO A 35 11.25 1.40 -20.91
C PRO A 35 12.15 0.58 -19.99
N VAL A 36 12.04 0.81 -18.68
CA VAL A 36 12.74 0.04 -17.62
C VAL A 36 11.72 -0.52 -16.63
N ASP A 37 12.03 -1.65 -15.97
CA ASP A 37 11.19 -2.20 -14.91
C ASP A 37 11.51 -1.51 -13.57
N PRO A 38 10.54 -0.76 -12.95
CA PRO A 38 10.77 -0.08 -11.69
C PRO A 38 11.23 -0.98 -10.55
N LEU A 39 10.72 -2.22 -10.45
CA LEU A 39 11.14 -3.18 -9.43
C LEU A 39 12.63 -3.54 -9.60
N ARG A 40 13.04 -3.79 -10.84
CA ARG A 40 14.41 -4.21 -11.17
C ARG A 40 15.43 -3.12 -10.90
N VAL A 41 15.11 -1.87 -11.26
CA VAL A 41 16.05 -0.76 -11.17
C VAL A 41 15.96 0.04 -9.86
N LEU A 42 15.06 -0.31 -8.94
CA LEU A 42 14.96 0.38 -7.65
C LEU A 42 16.26 0.38 -6.84
N PRO A 43 17.11 -0.67 -6.82
CA PRO A 43 18.42 -0.61 -6.18
C PRO A 43 19.33 0.50 -6.72
N GLU A 44 19.25 0.77 -8.02
CA GLU A 44 20.06 1.79 -8.70
C GLU A 44 19.58 3.23 -8.42
N LEU A 45 18.34 3.39 -7.92
CA LEU A 45 17.83 4.70 -7.47
C LEU A 45 18.34 5.09 -6.08
N GLN A 46 18.99 4.18 -5.36
CA GLN A 46 19.41 4.42 -3.98
C GLN A 46 20.35 5.64 -3.86
N ASP A 47 20.14 6.45 -2.80
CA ASP A 47 20.90 7.65 -2.47
C ASP A 47 21.31 7.72 -0.99
N GLY A 48 21.72 6.64 -0.40
CA GLY A 48 22.34 6.61 0.95
C GLY A 48 21.36 6.60 2.14
N GLU A 49 20.20 7.27 2.07
CA GLU A 49 19.26 7.37 3.22
C GLU A 49 18.47 6.08 3.51
N GLY A 50 18.48 5.12 2.60
CA GLY A 50 17.84 3.81 2.79
C GLY A 50 16.31 3.80 2.66
N PHE A 51 15.64 4.94 2.42
CA PHE A 51 14.22 4.96 2.09
C PHE A 51 14.00 4.42 0.68
N ARG A 52 13.06 3.48 0.57
CA ARG A 52 12.61 2.93 -0.72
C ARG A 52 11.10 2.76 -0.73
N PHE A 53 10.52 3.02 -1.88
CA PHE A 53 9.11 2.79 -2.14
C PHE A 53 8.93 2.11 -3.50
N LEU A 54 8.04 1.14 -3.55
CA LEU A 54 7.55 0.58 -4.79
C LEU A 54 6.03 0.54 -4.77
N TRP A 55 5.44 0.89 -5.90
CA TRP A 55 4.03 0.76 -6.18
C TRP A 55 3.87 0.10 -7.55
N ASP A 56 3.42 -1.14 -7.57
CA ASP A 56 3.24 -1.90 -8.80
C ASP A 56 1.76 -2.19 -9.02
N GLY A 57 1.11 -1.28 -9.73
CA GLY A 57 -0.28 -1.39 -10.13
C GLY A 57 -0.48 -2.02 -11.53
N SER A 58 0.55 -2.76 -12.03
CA SER A 58 0.48 -3.35 -13.37
C SER A 58 -0.85 -4.09 -13.64
N PRO A 59 -1.45 -3.88 -14.82
CA PRO A 59 -0.95 -3.17 -16.02
C PRO A 59 -1.05 -1.63 -15.95
N GLY A 60 -1.44 -1.04 -14.82
CA GLY A 60 -1.53 0.40 -14.60
C GLY A 60 -0.19 1.06 -14.29
N LEU A 61 -0.25 2.10 -13.42
CA LEU A 61 0.92 2.86 -12.99
C LEU A 61 1.82 2.04 -12.09
N CYS A 62 3.13 2.02 -12.41
CA CYS A 62 4.19 1.53 -11.54
C CYS A 62 5.09 2.69 -11.15
N LEU A 63 5.43 2.77 -9.85
CA LEU A 63 6.33 3.78 -9.29
C LEU A 63 7.45 3.09 -8.52
N ALA A 64 8.69 3.53 -8.71
CA ALA A 64 9.79 3.26 -7.81
C ALA A 64 10.33 4.59 -7.30
N ALA A 65 10.64 4.68 -6.02
CA ALA A 65 11.17 5.89 -5.43
C ALA A 65 12.21 5.60 -4.35
N SER A 66 13.16 6.52 -4.19
CA SER A 66 14.22 6.42 -3.19
C SER A 66 14.61 7.80 -2.67
N GLY A 67 15.11 7.81 -1.43
CA GLY A 67 15.50 9.02 -0.72
C GLY A 67 14.34 9.93 -0.35
N ARG A 68 14.61 10.94 0.47
CA ARG A 68 13.62 11.92 0.92
C ARG A 68 14.10 13.33 0.59
N ALA A 69 13.42 14.01 -0.35
CA ALA A 69 13.64 15.43 -0.58
C ALA A 69 12.96 16.27 0.52
N HIS A 70 11.77 15.85 0.93
CA HIS A 70 11.02 16.43 2.04
C HIS A 70 10.13 15.37 2.68
N HIS A 71 9.95 15.39 4.01
CA HIS A 71 9.12 14.39 4.66
C HIS A 71 8.46 14.90 5.94
N LEU A 72 7.39 14.21 6.32
CA LEU A 72 6.66 14.42 7.56
C LEU A 72 6.42 13.05 8.23
N GLU A 73 6.71 12.96 9.52
CA GLU A 73 6.32 11.84 10.38
C GLU A 73 5.64 12.39 11.63
N LEU A 74 4.44 11.91 11.93
CA LEU A 74 3.73 12.29 13.16
C LEU A 74 2.67 11.26 13.55
N SER A 75 2.19 11.35 14.78
CA SER A 75 1.06 10.59 15.30
C SER A 75 0.02 11.53 15.90
N GLY A 76 -1.21 11.05 16.03
CA GLY A 76 -2.30 11.79 16.63
C GLY A 76 -3.55 11.89 15.75
N PRO A 77 -4.65 12.40 16.31
CA PRO A 77 -5.98 12.38 15.65
C PRO A 77 -6.03 13.23 14.38
N ARG A 78 -5.20 14.26 14.24
CA ARG A 78 -5.17 15.17 13.08
C ARG A 78 -4.20 14.71 11.96
N ARG A 79 -3.76 13.47 11.97
CA ARG A 79 -2.72 12.97 11.04
C ARG A 79 -3.10 13.12 9.56
N PHE A 80 -4.36 12.92 9.19
CA PHE A 80 -4.83 13.09 7.81
C PHE A 80 -4.85 14.57 7.41
N GLU A 81 -5.36 15.42 8.25
CA GLU A 81 -5.38 16.88 8.04
C GLU A 81 -3.97 17.44 7.90
N LEU A 82 -3.05 17.04 8.79
CA LEU A 82 -1.66 17.51 8.76
C LEU A 82 -0.91 16.95 7.55
N ALA A 83 -1.16 15.71 7.15
CA ALA A 83 -0.63 15.15 5.91
C ALA A 83 -1.17 15.89 4.68
N GLN A 84 -2.45 16.28 4.67
CA GLN A 84 -3.03 17.10 3.62
C GLN A 84 -2.37 18.47 3.52
N ARG A 85 -2.22 19.19 4.64
CA ARG A 85 -1.55 20.50 4.68
C ARG A 85 -0.10 20.41 4.24
N PHE A 86 0.63 19.41 4.72
CA PHE A 86 1.99 19.13 4.31
C PHE A 86 2.07 18.89 2.80
N SER A 87 1.18 18.05 2.26
CA SER A 87 1.14 17.73 0.84
C SER A 87 0.88 18.96 -0.02
N ALA A 88 -0.11 19.76 0.35
CA ALA A 88 -0.45 20.99 -0.34
C ALA A 88 0.72 22.01 -0.33
N LEU A 89 1.34 22.22 0.84
CA LEU A 89 2.47 23.14 0.97
C LEU A 89 3.69 22.65 0.20
N THR A 90 4.03 21.37 0.29
CA THR A 90 5.20 20.81 -0.38
C THR A 90 5.05 20.88 -1.90
N LEU A 91 3.89 20.48 -2.43
CA LEU A 91 3.65 20.47 -3.87
C LEU A 91 3.49 21.90 -4.44
N SER A 92 2.92 22.84 -3.69
CA SER A 92 2.78 24.25 -4.15
C SER A 92 4.12 25.01 -4.17
N ARG A 93 5.07 24.61 -3.33
CA ARG A 93 6.43 25.19 -3.28
C ARG A 93 7.41 24.51 -4.21
N LEU A 94 7.02 23.41 -4.84
CA LEU A 94 7.88 22.67 -5.73
C LEU A 94 7.96 23.37 -7.10
N ALA A 95 9.12 23.94 -7.40
CA ALA A 95 9.38 24.47 -8.75
C ALA A 95 9.46 23.30 -9.73
N SER A 96 8.45 23.16 -10.54
CA SER A 96 8.39 22.16 -11.62
C SER A 96 8.20 22.87 -12.96
N GLY A 97 8.89 22.40 -13.99
CA GLY A 97 8.97 23.08 -15.28
C GLY A 97 7.65 23.29 -16.00
N PRO A 98 7.62 24.28 -16.95
CA PRO A 98 6.47 24.59 -17.80
C PRO A 98 6.29 23.59 -18.94
N LEU A 99 7.20 22.64 -19.12
CA LEU A 99 7.01 21.58 -20.10
C LEU A 99 5.71 20.86 -19.78
N PRO A 100 4.87 20.54 -20.80
CA PRO A 100 3.68 19.74 -20.55
C PRO A 100 4.11 18.43 -19.92
N CYS A 101 4.12 18.43 -18.58
CA CYS A 101 4.49 17.25 -17.79
C CYS A 101 3.31 16.28 -17.89
N PRO A 102 3.46 15.15 -18.59
CA PRO A 102 2.38 14.18 -18.66
C PRO A 102 2.03 13.69 -17.25
N ALA A 103 0.77 13.30 -17.04
CA ALA A 103 0.31 12.81 -15.73
C ALA A 103 1.22 11.73 -15.13
N LEU A 104 1.84 10.92 -16.01
CA LEU A 104 2.82 9.90 -15.61
C LEU A 104 4.05 10.48 -14.93
N ALA A 105 4.53 11.64 -15.37
CA ALA A 105 5.74 12.27 -14.87
C ALA A 105 5.52 13.22 -13.67
N ARG A 106 4.29 13.48 -13.25
CA ARG A 106 3.98 14.41 -12.14
C ARG A 106 4.71 14.02 -10.84
N PRO A 107 5.15 15.02 -10.05
CA PRO A 107 5.68 14.75 -8.71
C PRO A 107 4.59 14.15 -7.82
N ARG A 108 4.96 13.18 -6.99
CA ARG A 108 4.04 12.49 -6.09
C ARG A 108 4.56 12.50 -4.67
N LEU A 109 3.66 12.76 -3.74
CA LEU A 109 3.86 12.48 -2.33
C LEU A 109 3.42 11.05 -2.05
N LEU A 110 4.31 10.31 -1.40
CA LEU A 110 4.11 8.94 -0.97
C LEU A 110 3.59 8.95 0.46
N LEU A 111 2.62 8.10 0.76
CA LEU A 111 1.86 8.13 2.00
C LEU A 111 1.76 6.73 2.61
N ALA A 112 2.06 6.61 3.89
CA ALA A 112 1.76 5.42 4.68
C ALA A 112 1.17 5.85 6.02
N PHE A 113 -0.01 5.31 6.35
CA PHE A 113 -0.69 5.57 7.61
C PHE A 113 -0.57 4.37 8.54
N ALA A 114 -0.74 4.58 9.84
CA ALA A 114 -1.01 3.51 10.77
C ALA A 114 -2.53 3.30 10.90
N PHE A 115 -2.96 2.12 11.33
CA PHE A 115 -4.37 1.80 11.52
C PHE A 115 -5.00 2.69 12.59
N PHE A 116 -4.38 2.80 13.75
CA PHE A 116 -4.76 3.70 14.82
C PHE A 116 -4.05 5.06 14.71
N ALA A 117 -4.68 6.10 15.23
CA ALA A 117 -4.12 7.46 15.19
C ALA A 117 -2.87 7.61 16.07
N SER A 118 -2.80 6.87 17.15
CA SER A 118 -1.68 6.87 18.09
C SER A 118 -1.41 5.44 18.54
N PRO A 119 -0.14 5.04 18.72
CA PRO A 119 0.20 3.74 19.30
C PRO A 119 -0.23 3.69 20.77
N LEU A 120 -0.39 2.47 21.32
CA LEU A 120 -0.69 2.26 22.74
C LEU A 120 0.49 2.65 23.63
N LEU A 121 1.71 2.33 23.19
CA LEU A 121 2.94 2.65 23.89
C LEU A 121 3.78 3.67 23.09
N PRO A 122 4.28 4.74 23.74
CA PRO A 122 5.19 5.67 23.09
C PRO A 122 6.48 4.96 22.64
N GLY A 123 6.92 5.23 21.41
CA GLY A 123 8.15 4.66 20.87
C GLY A 123 7.99 3.29 20.19
N ASP A 124 6.91 2.58 20.46
CA ASP A 124 6.60 1.33 19.79
C ASP A 124 5.64 1.55 18.61
N GLY A 125 6.01 1.03 17.46
CA GLY A 125 5.12 0.96 16.31
C GLY A 125 5.39 1.97 15.20
N ALA A 126 4.53 1.91 14.20
CA ALA A 126 4.57 2.79 13.05
C ALA A 126 4.06 4.21 13.43
N PRO A 127 4.68 5.28 12.91
CA PRO A 127 4.09 6.62 13.01
C PRO A 127 2.66 6.65 12.49
N GLY A 128 1.81 7.48 13.09
CA GLY A 128 0.41 7.63 12.68
C GLY A 128 0.26 7.96 11.21
N VAL A 129 1.20 8.76 10.67
CA VAL A 129 1.38 9.01 9.23
C VAL A 129 2.83 9.28 8.90
N GLN A 130 3.24 8.81 7.74
CA GLN A 130 4.46 9.17 7.05
C GLN A 130 4.08 9.71 5.67
N ALA A 131 4.55 10.91 5.34
CA ALA A 131 4.39 11.53 4.04
C ALA A 131 5.77 11.91 3.49
N VAL A 132 6.11 11.46 2.29
CA VAL A 132 7.44 11.62 1.70
C VAL A 132 7.33 12.18 0.30
N LEU A 133 7.96 13.32 0.04
CA LEU A 133 8.36 13.72 -1.30
C LEU A 133 9.69 13.03 -1.58
N PRO A 134 9.75 12.04 -2.47
CA PRO A 134 10.98 11.29 -2.69
C PRO A 134 12.02 12.15 -3.42
N ARG A 135 13.31 11.88 -3.19
CA ARG A 135 14.37 12.51 -4.00
C ARG A 135 14.35 11.98 -5.43
N TRP A 136 14.23 10.68 -5.59
CA TRP A 136 14.12 10.00 -6.88
C TRP A 136 12.74 9.38 -7.05
N GLN A 137 12.13 9.61 -8.21
CA GLN A 137 10.86 8.99 -8.59
C GLN A 137 10.97 8.49 -10.03
N LEU A 138 10.81 7.20 -10.22
CA LEU A 138 10.66 6.56 -11.52
C LEU A 138 9.19 6.15 -11.69
N SER A 139 8.58 6.58 -12.77
CA SER A 139 7.18 6.27 -13.09
C SER A 139 7.11 5.53 -14.43
N ARG A 140 6.34 4.44 -14.47
CA ARG A 140 6.12 3.65 -15.69
C ARG A 140 4.64 3.34 -15.89
N GLN A 141 4.19 3.46 -17.15
CA GLN A 141 2.89 2.94 -17.58
C GLN A 141 3.02 2.41 -19.01
N GLY A 142 2.84 1.11 -19.18
CA GLY A 142 3.12 0.45 -20.46
C GLY A 142 4.58 0.61 -20.87
N HIS A 143 4.80 1.23 -22.04
CA HIS A 143 6.13 1.53 -22.56
C HIS A 143 6.65 2.94 -22.23
N HIS A 144 5.88 3.74 -21.51
CA HIS A 144 6.29 5.09 -21.12
C HIS A 144 6.94 5.07 -19.76
N CYS A 145 8.16 5.62 -19.67
CA CYS A 145 8.90 5.79 -18.42
C CYS A 145 9.37 7.24 -18.27
N TRP A 146 9.37 7.70 -17.02
CA TRP A 146 9.86 9.02 -16.65
C TRP A 146 10.66 8.93 -15.35
N LEU A 147 11.86 9.51 -15.36
CA LEU A 147 12.66 9.72 -14.17
C LEU A 147 12.52 11.15 -13.69
N ARG A 148 12.40 11.33 -12.39
CA ARG A 148 12.31 12.61 -11.72
C ARG A 148 13.30 12.68 -10.58
N LEU A 149 14.01 13.82 -10.48
CA LEU A 149 14.84 14.20 -9.35
C LEU A 149 14.20 15.39 -8.65
N GLN A 150 14.12 15.34 -7.35
CA GLN A 150 13.62 16.40 -6.48
C GLN A 150 14.69 16.74 -5.46
N GLY A 151 15.04 18.02 -5.32
CA GLY A 151 16.08 18.44 -4.41
C GLY A 151 16.04 19.91 -4.06
N GLY A 152 16.59 20.27 -2.92
CA GLY A 152 16.80 21.65 -2.49
C GLY A 152 18.05 22.26 -3.14
N LEU A 153 18.09 23.61 -3.22
CA LEU A 153 19.23 24.38 -3.71
C LEU A 153 20.23 24.75 -2.60
N GLY A 154 19.95 24.38 -1.35
CA GLY A 154 20.86 24.67 -0.22
C GLY A 154 22.10 23.79 -0.19
N GLY A 155 23.11 24.19 0.60
CA GLY A 155 24.29 23.36 0.88
C GLY A 155 25.28 23.21 -0.27
N GLY A 156 25.34 24.16 -1.20
CA GLY A 156 26.26 24.13 -2.36
C GLY A 156 25.76 23.35 -3.56
N VAL A 157 24.51 22.86 -3.53
CA VAL A 157 23.85 22.23 -4.69
C VAL A 157 23.53 23.29 -5.72
N THR A 158 24.04 23.13 -6.95
CA THR A 158 23.78 24.03 -8.06
C THR A 158 22.67 23.48 -8.97
N PRO A 159 21.89 24.36 -9.65
CA PRO A 159 20.90 23.92 -10.63
C PRO A 159 21.51 23.02 -11.71
N ARG A 160 22.69 23.35 -12.20
CA ARG A 160 23.42 22.54 -13.19
C ARG A 160 23.82 21.18 -12.61
N GLY A 161 24.26 21.12 -11.32
CA GLY A 161 24.59 19.86 -10.65
C GLY A 161 23.39 18.91 -10.53
N LEU A 162 22.19 19.46 -10.26
CA LEU A 162 20.96 18.64 -10.28
C LEU A 162 20.63 18.10 -11.67
N ALA A 163 20.86 18.88 -12.72
CA ALA A 163 20.66 18.43 -14.09
C ALA A 163 21.68 17.32 -14.47
N GLU A 164 22.94 17.46 -14.05
CA GLU A 164 24.00 16.46 -14.23
C GLU A 164 23.63 15.16 -13.52
N GLU A 165 23.22 15.24 -12.26
CA GLU A 165 22.81 14.09 -11.46
C GLU A 165 21.63 13.32 -12.09
N LEU A 166 20.60 14.05 -12.56
CA LEU A 166 19.45 13.45 -13.26
C LEU A 166 19.89 12.76 -14.56
N TRP A 167 20.75 13.43 -15.34
CA TRP A 167 21.23 12.92 -16.61
C TRP A 167 22.07 11.64 -16.45
N GLU A 168 23.02 11.65 -15.51
CA GLU A 168 23.87 10.48 -15.23
C GLU A 168 23.05 9.31 -14.69
N LYS A 169 22.14 9.56 -13.76
CA LYS A 169 21.24 8.53 -13.23
C LYS A 169 20.39 7.91 -14.34
N ALA A 170 19.83 8.72 -15.24
CA ALA A 170 19.04 8.25 -16.36
C ALA A 170 19.84 7.28 -17.25
N ARG A 171 21.04 7.67 -17.65
CA ARG A 171 21.93 6.83 -18.48
C ARG A 171 22.31 5.52 -17.77
N ARG A 172 22.57 5.60 -16.47
CA ARG A 172 22.86 4.40 -15.67
C ARG A 172 21.69 3.43 -15.65
N LEU A 173 20.48 3.92 -15.43
CA LEU A 173 19.26 3.07 -15.43
C LEU A 173 19.02 2.41 -16.80
N GLU A 174 19.22 3.15 -17.90
CA GLU A 174 19.10 2.63 -19.27
C GLU A 174 20.15 1.56 -19.56
N SER A 175 21.40 1.78 -19.12
CA SER A 175 22.48 0.81 -19.27
C SER A 175 22.19 -0.48 -18.48
N CYS A 176 21.73 -0.37 -17.24
CA CYS A 176 21.34 -1.53 -16.43
C CYS A 176 20.15 -2.30 -17.04
N ALA A 177 19.21 -1.59 -17.66
CA ALA A 177 18.10 -2.24 -18.36
C ALA A 177 18.54 -2.98 -19.62
N ALA A 178 19.50 -2.42 -20.37
CA ALA A 178 20.05 -3.00 -21.61
C ALA A 178 20.95 -4.21 -21.35
N ALA A 179 21.64 -4.25 -20.21
CA ALA A 179 22.57 -5.34 -19.86
C ALA A 179 21.90 -6.71 -19.70
N GLY A 180 20.58 -6.79 -19.72
CA GLY A 180 19.85 -8.05 -19.94
C GLY A 180 19.95 -9.07 -18.81
N ASP A 181 20.64 -8.78 -17.71
CA ASP A 181 20.68 -9.67 -16.55
C ASP A 181 19.27 -9.83 -15.96
N SER A 182 18.54 -10.79 -16.51
CA SER A 182 17.41 -11.36 -15.78
C SER A 182 17.97 -11.84 -14.44
N PRO A 183 17.42 -11.40 -13.30
CA PRO A 183 17.73 -12.08 -12.07
C PRO A 183 17.53 -13.57 -12.36
N SER A 184 18.56 -14.35 -12.16
CA SER A 184 18.49 -15.81 -12.31
C SER A 184 17.26 -16.26 -11.52
N HIS A 185 16.24 -16.69 -12.24
CA HIS A 185 15.00 -17.26 -11.67
C HIS A 185 15.27 -18.72 -11.24
N ALA A 186 16.43 -18.98 -10.65
CA ALA A 186 16.52 -20.13 -9.79
C ALA A 186 15.65 -19.79 -8.57
N PRO A 187 14.64 -20.59 -8.24
CA PRO A 187 13.94 -20.43 -6.98
C PRO A 187 15.02 -20.59 -5.91
N LYS A 188 15.51 -19.45 -5.38
CA LYS A 188 16.28 -19.50 -4.15
C LYS A 188 15.30 -20.09 -3.14
N LEU A 189 15.62 -21.25 -2.59
CA LEU A 189 14.96 -21.77 -1.41
C LEU A 189 15.01 -20.63 -0.39
N TRP A 190 13.88 -19.98 -0.22
CA TRP A 190 13.71 -18.92 0.77
C TRP A 190 13.87 -19.58 2.13
N ALA A 191 14.57 -18.90 3.00
CA ALA A 191 14.90 -19.35 4.32
C ALA A 191 13.78 -20.14 4.96
N THR A 192 14.03 -21.41 5.22
CA THR A 192 13.14 -22.22 6.03
C THR A 192 12.89 -21.49 7.34
N PRO A 193 11.65 -21.29 7.77
CA PRO A 193 11.42 -20.64 9.06
C PRO A 193 12.08 -21.48 10.16
N LEU A 194 13.05 -20.89 10.87
CA LEU A 194 13.76 -21.53 11.98
C LEU A 194 12.82 -21.74 13.17
N ALA A 195 11.85 -20.85 13.34
CA ALA A 195 10.82 -20.95 14.35
C ALA A 195 9.53 -20.29 13.87
N ILE A 196 8.42 -20.96 14.09
CA ILE A 196 7.09 -20.37 14.07
C ILE A 196 6.76 -20.17 15.55
N GLU A 197 6.62 -18.91 15.97
CA GLU A 197 6.18 -18.58 17.34
C GLU A 197 4.86 -19.30 17.68
N PRO A 198 4.59 -19.57 18.96
CA PRO A 198 3.49 -20.44 19.36
C PRO A 198 2.18 -20.01 18.72
N SER A 199 1.40 -21.01 18.39
CA SER A 199 0.15 -20.96 17.65
C SER A 199 -0.69 -19.72 18.03
N TRP A 200 -0.74 -18.73 17.11
CA TRP A 200 -1.62 -17.57 17.21
C TRP A 200 -3.08 -17.97 17.51
N GLN A 201 -3.44 -19.21 17.25
CA GLN A 201 -4.80 -19.76 17.34
C GLN A 201 -5.35 -19.74 18.77
N VAL A 202 -4.53 -19.99 19.79
CA VAL A 202 -5.02 -20.08 21.19
C VAL A 202 -5.53 -18.71 21.67
N GLY A 203 -4.72 -17.67 21.60
CA GLY A 203 -5.13 -16.33 21.99
C GLY A 203 -6.23 -15.75 21.10
N TYR A 204 -6.17 -16.02 19.79
CA TYR A 204 -7.18 -15.59 18.85
C TYR A 204 -8.54 -16.25 19.12
N ARG A 205 -8.61 -17.52 19.49
CA ARG A 205 -9.87 -18.22 19.82
C ARG A 205 -10.63 -17.54 20.97
N GLN A 206 -9.94 -17.17 22.05
CA GLN A 206 -10.55 -16.46 23.17
C GLN A 206 -11.11 -15.08 22.75
N ALA A 207 -10.31 -14.33 22.00
CA ALA A 207 -10.75 -13.03 21.47
C ALA A 207 -11.92 -13.17 20.48
N LEU A 208 -11.91 -14.23 19.66
CA LEU A 208 -12.97 -14.55 18.70
C LEU A 208 -14.31 -14.87 19.40
N GLU A 209 -14.29 -15.68 20.44
CA GLU A 209 -15.50 -16.00 21.23
C GLU A 209 -16.11 -14.72 21.82
N LYS A 210 -15.27 -13.87 22.42
CA LYS A 210 -15.73 -12.58 22.96
C LYS A 210 -16.28 -11.65 21.88
N ALA A 211 -15.61 -11.57 20.73
CA ALA A 211 -16.06 -10.78 19.60
C ALA A 211 -17.41 -11.27 19.05
N LEU A 212 -17.62 -12.59 19.00
CA LEU A 212 -18.90 -13.18 18.58
C LEU A 212 -20.04 -12.92 19.58
N GLU A 213 -19.76 -12.88 20.91
CA GLU A 213 -20.74 -12.47 21.92
C GLU A 213 -21.22 -11.02 21.64
N LEU A 214 -20.31 -10.08 21.37
CA LEU A 214 -20.64 -8.69 21.08
C LEU A 214 -21.49 -8.54 19.83
N VAL A 215 -21.20 -9.33 18.80
CA VAL A 215 -21.98 -9.31 17.54
C VAL A 215 -23.35 -9.96 17.74
N ARG A 216 -23.46 -11.08 18.46
CA ARG A 216 -24.72 -11.77 18.75
C ARG A 216 -25.61 -10.96 19.71
N GLY A 217 -24.99 -10.27 20.65
CA GLY A 217 -25.69 -9.36 21.60
C GLY A 217 -26.19 -8.08 20.96
N GLY A 218 -25.78 -7.78 19.74
CA GLY A 218 -26.20 -6.55 19.02
C GLY A 218 -25.38 -5.30 19.35
N ASP A 219 -24.35 -5.40 20.20
CA ASP A 219 -23.43 -4.30 20.51
C ASP A 219 -22.65 -3.86 19.27
N LEU A 220 -22.33 -4.84 18.41
CA LEU A 220 -21.68 -4.64 17.12
C LEU A 220 -22.47 -5.33 16.01
N ARG A 221 -22.55 -4.68 14.84
CA ARG A 221 -23.12 -5.28 13.63
C ARG A 221 -22.07 -6.12 12.89
N LYS A 222 -20.81 -5.73 13.02
CA LYS A 222 -19.65 -6.37 12.41
C LYS A 222 -18.40 -6.04 13.22
N LEU A 223 -17.45 -7.00 13.32
CA LEU A 223 -16.09 -6.77 13.80
C LEU A 223 -15.11 -7.56 12.94
N VAL A 224 -14.00 -6.95 12.55
CA VAL A 224 -12.91 -7.65 11.85
C VAL A 224 -11.76 -7.86 12.81
N LEU A 225 -11.70 -9.05 13.38
CA LEU A 225 -10.66 -9.45 14.33
C LEU A 225 -9.43 -9.99 13.58
N ALA A 226 -8.25 -9.47 13.90
CA ALA A 226 -7.00 -9.89 13.29
C ALA A 226 -6.17 -10.79 14.19
N ALA A 227 -5.44 -11.71 13.57
CA ALA A 227 -4.39 -12.51 14.18
C ALA A 227 -3.04 -12.15 13.57
N ARG A 228 -1.99 -12.27 14.36
CA ARG A 228 -0.60 -12.03 13.97
C ARG A 228 0.20 -13.30 14.12
N GLN A 229 1.02 -13.59 13.13
CA GLN A 229 2.01 -14.65 13.14
C GLN A 229 3.39 -14.07 12.95
N GLN A 230 4.33 -14.44 13.79
CA GLN A 230 5.73 -14.10 13.68
C GLN A 230 6.52 -15.30 13.19
N LEU A 231 7.37 -15.06 12.20
CA LEU A 231 8.25 -16.05 11.60
C LEU A 231 9.68 -15.53 11.74
N ARG A 232 10.57 -16.37 12.26
CA ARG A 232 12.01 -16.12 12.25
C ARG A 232 12.62 -16.88 11.09
N LEU A 233 13.33 -16.18 10.23
CA LEU A 233 13.95 -16.72 9.04
C LEU A 233 15.44 -16.96 9.30
N GLU A 234 16.07 -17.85 8.53
CA GLU A 234 17.53 -18.14 8.65
C GLU A 234 18.40 -16.91 8.36
N SER A 235 17.92 -16.02 7.50
CA SER A 235 18.60 -14.78 7.14
C SER A 235 17.58 -13.71 6.77
N ALA A 236 17.98 -12.45 6.82
CA ALA A 236 17.16 -11.34 6.36
C ALA A 236 16.95 -11.43 4.84
N PRO A 237 15.72 -11.64 4.34
CA PRO A 237 15.45 -11.69 2.91
C PRO A 237 15.49 -10.29 2.30
N ASP A 238 15.85 -10.22 1.01
CA ASP A 238 15.70 -8.97 0.27
C ASP A 238 14.21 -8.71 -0.03
N PRO A 239 13.65 -7.56 0.41
CA PRO A 239 12.24 -7.23 0.16
C PRO A 239 11.86 -7.20 -1.32
N LEU A 240 12.79 -6.85 -2.22
CA LEU A 240 12.52 -6.77 -3.65
C LEU A 240 12.34 -8.15 -4.28
N THR A 241 13.05 -9.14 -3.78
CA THR A 241 12.87 -10.50 -4.22
C THR A 241 11.53 -11.06 -3.75
N LEU A 242 11.11 -10.80 -2.50
CA LEU A 242 9.77 -11.16 -2.02
C LEU A 242 8.66 -10.50 -2.87
N LEU A 243 8.86 -9.25 -3.29
CA LEU A 243 7.92 -8.55 -4.17
C LEU A 243 7.86 -9.13 -5.58
N ALA A 244 8.98 -9.61 -6.11
CA ALA A 244 9.01 -10.30 -7.40
C ALA A 244 8.12 -11.55 -7.38
N GLU A 245 8.19 -12.35 -6.30
CA GLU A 245 7.30 -13.50 -6.10
C GLU A 245 5.81 -13.08 -5.99
N LEU A 246 5.51 -12.02 -5.24
CA LEU A 246 4.16 -11.49 -5.15
C LEU A 246 3.65 -10.95 -6.49
N ARG A 247 4.52 -10.43 -7.36
CA ARG A 247 4.16 -10.00 -8.71
C ARG A 247 3.69 -11.17 -9.56
N HIS A 248 4.33 -12.33 -9.46
CA HIS A 248 3.95 -13.53 -10.19
C HIS A 248 2.65 -14.16 -9.67
N SER A 249 2.52 -14.24 -8.35
CA SER A 249 1.44 -14.99 -7.69
C SER A 249 0.17 -14.17 -7.44
N GLN A 250 0.26 -12.83 -7.32
CA GLN A 250 -0.85 -11.93 -6.95
C GLN A 250 -1.29 -11.04 -8.11
N SER A 251 -1.67 -11.64 -9.23
CA SER A 251 -2.27 -10.91 -10.34
C SER A 251 -3.57 -10.20 -9.89
N GLY A 252 -3.82 -8.99 -10.40
CA GLY A 252 -5.01 -8.21 -10.07
C GLY A 252 -4.93 -7.43 -8.74
N SER A 253 -3.90 -7.66 -7.93
CA SER A 253 -3.62 -6.89 -6.71
C SER A 253 -2.59 -5.78 -6.98
N CYS A 254 -2.56 -4.75 -6.16
CA CYS A 254 -1.50 -3.76 -6.16
C CYS A 254 -0.37 -4.21 -5.23
N ARG A 255 0.83 -4.44 -5.77
CA ARG A 255 2.01 -4.79 -4.98
C ARG A 255 2.69 -3.52 -4.53
N PHE A 256 3.15 -3.48 -3.27
CA PHE A 256 3.76 -2.30 -2.69
C PHE A 256 4.91 -2.65 -1.76
N LEU A 257 5.87 -1.72 -1.67
CA LEU A 257 6.94 -1.69 -0.69
C LEU A 257 6.96 -0.30 -0.04
N TRP A 258 7.06 -0.27 1.27
CA TRP A 258 7.43 0.88 2.07
C TRP A 258 8.61 0.49 2.96
N GLN A 259 9.80 0.78 2.53
CA GLN A 259 11.01 0.58 3.32
C GLN A 259 11.42 1.90 3.94
N ARG A 260 11.25 2.00 5.25
CA ARG A 260 11.57 3.21 6.00
C ARG A 260 13.08 3.42 6.13
N ARG A 261 13.80 2.32 6.37
CA ARG A 261 15.26 2.23 6.54
C ARG A 261 15.73 0.81 6.19
N PRO A 262 17.04 0.60 5.98
CA PRO A 262 17.57 -0.74 5.77
C PRO A 262 17.12 -1.70 6.89
N GLY A 263 16.70 -2.90 6.51
CA GLY A 263 16.25 -3.93 7.44
C GLY A 263 14.84 -3.75 8.01
N GLU A 264 14.10 -2.69 7.65
CA GLU A 264 12.70 -2.50 8.07
C GLU A 264 11.82 -2.17 6.86
N ALA A 265 10.94 -3.09 6.49
CA ALA A 265 10.09 -2.96 5.33
C ALA A 265 8.67 -3.50 5.56
N LEU A 266 7.66 -2.73 5.15
CA LEU A 266 6.31 -3.20 4.91
C LEU A 266 6.20 -3.55 3.42
N LEU A 267 5.75 -4.75 3.11
CA LEU A 267 5.53 -5.20 1.73
C LEU A 267 4.25 -6.03 1.63
N GLY A 268 3.65 -6.03 0.44
CA GLY A 268 2.41 -6.80 0.25
C GLY A 268 1.81 -6.67 -1.14
N ALA A 269 0.64 -7.32 -1.29
CA ALA A 269 -0.16 -7.32 -2.51
C ALA A 269 -1.64 -7.08 -2.17
N SER A 270 -2.03 -5.82 -2.08
CA SER A 270 -3.39 -5.45 -1.67
C SER A 270 -4.40 -5.60 -2.80
N PRO A 271 -5.49 -6.35 -2.59
CA PRO A 271 -6.64 -6.37 -3.50
C PRO A 271 -7.57 -5.17 -3.29
N GLU A 272 -7.52 -4.51 -2.13
CA GLU A 272 -8.53 -3.56 -1.68
C GLU A 272 -8.12 -2.10 -1.92
N ARG A 273 -8.97 -1.40 -2.67
CA ARG A 273 -8.85 0.04 -2.90
C ARG A 273 -9.63 0.79 -1.83
N LEU A 274 -8.93 1.59 -1.02
CA LEU A 274 -9.62 2.55 -0.17
C LEU A 274 -10.26 3.63 -1.02
N LEU A 275 -9.45 4.29 -1.86
CA LEU A 275 -9.92 5.19 -2.90
C LEU A 275 -8.84 5.39 -3.98
N THR A 276 -9.28 5.65 -5.19
CA THR A 276 -8.47 6.26 -6.25
C THR A 276 -9.18 7.50 -6.77
N VAL A 277 -8.41 8.51 -7.10
CA VAL A 277 -8.89 9.70 -7.81
C VAL A 277 -8.08 9.83 -9.08
N ARG A 278 -8.77 10.00 -10.20
CA ARG A 278 -8.18 10.26 -11.50
C ARG A 278 -9.02 11.34 -12.20
N GLN A 279 -8.43 12.49 -12.47
CA GLN A 279 -9.10 13.60 -13.14
C GLN A 279 -10.46 13.95 -12.50
N GLY A 280 -10.48 14.00 -11.16
CA GLY A 280 -11.69 14.31 -10.39
C GLY A 280 -12.73 13.17 -10.32
N GLN A 281 -12.44 12.00 -10.87
CA GLN A 281 -13.28 10.81 -10.73
C GLN A 281 -12.75 9.96 -9.58
N LEU A 282 -13.55 9.80 -8.52
CA LEU A 282 -13.29 8.91 -7.40
C LEU A 282 -13.80 7.50 -7.68
N CYS A 283 -13.03 6.51 -7.24
CA CYS A 283 -13.46 5.12 -7.16
C CYS A 283 -12.98 4.53 -5.82
N SER A 284 -13.91 3.87 -5.09
CA SER A 284 -13.64 3.05 -3.91
C SER A 284 -14.18 1.65 -4.14
N ASP A 285 -13.72 0.65 -3.38
CA ASP A 285 -14.20 -0.73 -3.53
C ASP A 285 -14.88 -1.22 -2.25
N GLY A 286 -16.12 -1.70 -2.36
CA GLY A 286 -16.68 -2.65 -1.41
C GLY A 286 -16.10 -4.02 -1.70
N LEU A 287 -15.25 -4.54 -0.82
CA LEU A 287 -14.62 -5.85 -0.94
C LEU A 287 -14.80 -6.60 0.38
N ALA A 288 -15.61 -7.67 0.39
CA ALA A 288 -15.84 -8.50 1.57
C ALA A 288 -16.37 -9.88 1.14
N GLY A 289 -16.34 -10.84 2.06
CA GLY A 289 -16.58 -12.25 1.72
C GLY A 289 -15.38 -12.85 0.98
N THR A 290 -14.93 -14.03 1.38
CA THR A 290 -13.71 -14.66 0.85
C THR A 290 -13.95 -16.15 0.63
N ALA A 291 -13.54 -16.67 -0.52
CA ALA A 291 -13.48 -18.10 -0.79
C ALA A 291 -12.18 -18.45 -1.53
N PRO A 292 -11.68 -19.67 -1.41
CA PRO A 292 -10.64 -20.18 -2.28
C PRO A 292 -11.08 -20.12 -3.75
N GLN A 293 -10.13 -19.92 -4.65
CA GLN A 293 -10.40 -20.04 -6.08
C GLN A 293 -10.70 -21.52 -6.39
N GLY A 294 -11.80 -21.79 -7.10
CA GLY A 294 -12.21 -23.16 -7.47
C GLY A 294 -13.70 -23.26 -7.74
N GLU A 295 -14.22 -24.49 -7.75
CA GLU A 295 -15.62 -24.79 -8.05
C GLU A 295 -16.60 -24.19 -7.04
N ALA A 296 -16.20 -24.04 -5.78
CA ALA A 296 -17.02 -23.42 -4.72
C ALA A 296 -17.07 -21.88 -4.77
N ALA A 297 -16.25 -21.22 -5.58
CA ALA A 297 -16.23 -19.75 -5.64
C ALA A 297 -17.58 -19.11 -6.02
N PRO A 298 -18.40 -19.67 -6.94
CA PRO A 298 -19.74 -19.15 -7.24
C PRO A 298 -20.72 -19.20 -6.07
N ASP A 299 -20.53 -20.08 -5.09
CA ASP A 299 -21.40 -20.19 -3.92
C ASP A 299 -21.32 -18.95 -3.03
N LEU A 300 -20.21 -18.20 -3.10
CA LEU A 300 -20.04 -16.93 -2.42
C LEU A 300 -21.15 -15.92 -2.79
N LEU A 301 -21.61 -15.91 -4.05
CA LEU A 301 -22.74 -15.08 -4.51
C LEU A 301 -24.08 -15.51 -3.93
N ARG A 302 -24.21 -16.77 -3.48
CA ARG A 302 -25.44 -17.34 -2.91
C ARG A 302 -25.43 -17.32 -1.38
N SER A 303 -24.25 -17.21 -0.75
CA SER A 303 -24.10 -17.19 0.70
C SER A 303 -24.80 -15.98 1.31
N VAL A 304 -25.81 -16.23 2.15
CA VAL A 304 -26.56 -15.17 2.85
C VAL A 304 -25.63 -14.39 3.80
N LYS A 305 -24.75 -15.10 4.54
CA LYS A 305 -23.78 -14.52 5.44
C LYS A 305 -22.83 -13.58 4.70
N ASP A 306 -22.19 -14.05 3.63
CA ASP A 306 -21.16 -13.28 2.91
C ASP A 306 -21.77 -12.09 2.18
N ARG A 307 -22.97 -12.25 1.62
CA ARG A 307 -23.71 -11.13 1.03
C ARG A 307 -24.07 -10.07 2.05
N HIS A 308 -24.57 -10.48 3.23
CA HIS A 308 -24.88 -9.55 4.31
C HIS A 308 -23.62 -8.78 4.77
N GLU A 309 -22.51 -9.50 4.97
CA GLU A 309 -21.23 -8.88 5.31
C GLU A 309 -20.79 -7.86 4.25
N HIS A 310 -20.92 -8.22 2.98
CA HIS A 310 -20.57 -7.36 1.85
C HIS A 310 -21.46 -6.11 1.76
N GLU A 311 -22.78 -6.26 1.94
CA GLU A 311 -23.74 -5.16 1.94
C GLU A 311 -23.42 -4.14 3.04
N LEU A 312 -23.07 -4.58 4.26
CA LEU A 312 -22.66 -3.68 5.34
C LEU A 312 -21.46 -2.79 4.93
N VAL A 313 -20.51 -3.35 4.20
CA VAL A 313 -19.34 -2.58 3.72
C VAL A 313 -19.74 -1.59 2.64
N VAL A 314 -20.47 -2.04 1.63
CA VAL A 314 -20.87 -1.23 0.48
C VAL A 314 -21.79 -0.08 0.90
N ASP A 315 -22.77 -0.35 1.76
CA ASP A 315 -23.70 0.67 2.28
C ASP A 315 -22.94 1.73 3.07
N THR A 316 -22.06 1.31 3.99
CA THR A 316 -21.29 2.27 4.80
C THR A 316 -20.39 3.16 3.95
N ILE A 317 -19.66 2.60 2.97
CA ILE A 317 -18.84 3.42 2.06
C ILE A 317 -19.72 4.41 1.29
N THR A 318 -20.89 3.97 0.82
CA THR A 318 -21.84 4.81 0.10
C THR A 318 -22.36 5.95 0.98
N GLU A 319 -22.77 5.64 2.21
CA GLU A 319 -23.25 6.62 3.21
C GLU A 319 -22.19 7.64 3.58
N VAL A 320 -20.94 7.21 3.79
CA VAL A 320 -19.79 8.11 4.08
C VAL A 320 -19.54 9.07 2.93
N LEU A 321 -19.56 8.59 1.69
CA LEU A 321 -19.38 9.45 0.52
C LEU A 321 -20.56 10.42 0.33
N GLN A 322 -21.79 10.00 0.60
CA GLN A 322 -22.98 10.87 0.60
C GLN A 322 -22.87 11.93 1.69
N ALA A 323 -22.49 11.57 2.91
CA ALA A 323 -22.29 12.51 4.01
C ALA A 323 -21.17 13.53 3.70
N ALA A 324 -20.20 13.19 2.89
CA ALA A 324 -19.18 14.10 2.36
C ALA A 324 -19.70 14.99 1.20
N GLY A 325 -20.98 14.92 0.85
CA GLY A 325 -21.61 15.74 -0.20
C GLY A 325 -21.41 15.19 -1.62
N LEU A 326 -20.94 13.95 -1.75
CA LEU A 326 -20.77 13.31 -3.07
C LEU A 326 -22.05 12.57 -3.50
N ASN A 327 -22.15 12.24 -4.77
CA ASN A 327 -23.24 11.42 -5.33
C ASN A 327 -22.68 10.06 -5.83
N PRO A 328 -22.50 9.08 -4.91
CA PRO A 328 -21.91 7.79 -5.26
C PRO A 328 -22.87 6.95 -6.10
N ARG A 329 -22.28 6.24 -7.07
CA ARG A 329 -22.98 5.26 -7.92
C ARG A 329 -22.34 3.88 -7.70
N ARG A 330 -23.16 2.85 -7.59
CA ARG A 330 -22.74 1.45 -7.43
C ARG A 330 -23.70 0.50 -8.15
N SER A 331 -23.24 -0.71 -8.44
CA SER A 331 -24.13 -1.78 -8.90
C SER A 331 -24.99 -2.32 -7.73
N ARG A 332 -26.17 -2.83 -8.07
CA ARG A 332 -27.07 -3.47 -7.08
C ARG A 332 -26.54 -4.83 -6.60
N HIS A 333 -25.81 -5.54 -7.46
CA HIS A 333 -25.32 -6.87 -7.18
C HIS A 333 -23.79 -6.87 -7.22
N PRO A 334 -23.14 -7.57 -6.28
CA PRO A 334 -21.70 -7.77 -6.31
C PRO A 334 -21.31 -8.69 -7.47
N ARG A 335 -20.06 -8.60 -7.88
CA ARG A 335 -19.41 -9.54 -8.78
C ARG A 335 -18.28 -10.25 -8.06
N LEU A 336 -17.79 -11.34 -8.64
CA LEU A 336 -16.58 -12.00 -8.14
C LEU A 336 -15.34 -11.28 -8.67
N ALA A 337 -14.43 -10.95 -7.78
CA ALA A 337 -13.08 -10.47 -8.09
C ALA A 337 -12.04 -11.50 -7.65
N ARG A 338 -11.11 -11.82 -8.55
CA ARG A 338 -10.02 -12.78 -8.29
C ARG A 338 -8.74 -12.05 -7.96
N HIS A 339 -8.10 -12.47 -6.87
CA HIS A 339 -6.84 -11.93 -6.40
C HIS A 339 -5.94 -13.07 -5.91
N GLY A 340 -5.00 -13.50 -6.75
CA GLY A 340 -4.21 -14.69 -6.49
C GLY A 340 -5.08 -15.94 -6.32
N ALA A 341 -4.87 -16.68 -5.24
CA ALA A 341 -5.62 -17.91 -4.94
C ALA A 341 -7.02 -17.67 -4.32
N LEU A 342 -7.43 -16.43 -4.12
CA LEU A 342 -8.69 -16.08 -3.46
C LEU A 342 -9.65 -15.33 -4.38
N VAL A 343 -10.94 -15.50 -4.07
CA VAL A 343 -12.05 -14.79 -4.72
C VAL A 343 -12.83 -14.02 -3.66
N HIS A 344 -13.28 -12.83 -4.01
CA HIS A 344 -14.05 -11.95 -3.12
C HIS A 344 -15.33 -11.46 -3.81
N LEU A 345 -16.34 -11.11 -3.01
CA LEU A 345 -17.44 -10.26 -3.48
C LEU A 345 -16.91 -8.83 -3.64
N HIS A 346 -17.21 -8.22 -4.77
CA HIS A 346 -16.69 -6.90 -5.15
C HIS A 346 -17.78 -6.02 -5.75
N THR A 347 -17.91 -4.82 -5.23
CA THR A 347 -18.78 -3.74 -5.74
C THR A 347 -17.98 -2.46 -5.86
N PRO A 348 -17.64 -2.00 -7.07
CA PRO A 348 -17.02 -0.69 -7.25
C PRO A 348 -18.04 0.42 -6.98
N ILE A 349 -17.60 1.46 -6.25
CA ILE A 349 -18.38 2.63 -5.89
C ILE A 349 -17.67 3.84 -6.49
N THR A 350 -18.35 4.59 -7.37
CA THR A 350 -17.77 5.71 -8.10
C THR A 350 -18.51 7.00 -7.81
N ALA A 351 -17.78 8.12 -7.75
CA ALA A 351 -18.37 9.44 -7.58
C ALA A 351 -17.49 10.52 -8.25
N ARG A 352 -18.08 11.68 -8.56
CA ARG A 352 -17.30 12.89 -8.86
C ARG A 352 -16.79 13.50 -7.56
N LEU A 353 -15.52 13.90 -7.54
CA LEU A 353 -14.85 14.41 -6.32
C LEU A 353 -15.42 15.76 -5.83
N GLY A 354 -15.95 16.59 -6.73
CA GLY A 354 -16.68 17.82 -6.37
C GLY A 354 -15.87 18.86 -5.58
N GLY A 355 -14.53 18.88 -5.74
CA GLY A 355 -13.65 19.79 -5.00
C GLY A 355 -13.18 19.28 -3.64
N GLN A 356 -13.63 18.12 -3.19
CA GLN A 356 -13.12 17.47 -1.98
C GLN A 356 -11.67 17.03 -2.15
N HIS A 357 -10.88 17.12 -1.09
CA HIS A 357 -9.51 16.62 -1.12
C HIS A 357 -9.46 15.10 -0.88
N PRO A 358 -8.65 14.32 -1.62
CA PRO A 358 -8.58 12.86 -1.46
C PRO A 358 -8.29 12.38 -0.03
N LEU A 359 -7.42 13.08 0.73
CA LEU A 359 -7.09 12.70 2.11
C LEU A 359 -8.23 12.99 3.09
N THR A 360 -9.07 13.99 2.87
CA THR A 360 -10.31 14.21 3.66
C THR A 360 -11.26 13.02 3.51
N LEU A 361 -11.42 12.52 2.29
CA LEU A 361 -12.25 11.35 2.04
C LEU A 361 -11.60 10.06 2.56
N ALA A 362 -10.27 9.94 2.47
CA ALA A 362 -9.56 8.82 3.06
C ALA A 362 -9.74 8.75 4.58
N GLU A 363 -9.70 9.90 5.29
CA GLU A 363 -9.99 9.98 6.72
C GLU A 363 -11.43 9.56 7.04
N ALA A 364 -12.39 10.06 6.27
CA ALA A 364 -13.79 9.71 6.44
C ALA A 364 -14.06 8.20 6.23
N LEU A 365 -13.40 7.60 5.24
CA LEU A 365 -13.53 6.18 4.92
C LEU A 365 -12.73 5.27 5.86
N HIS A 366 -11.57 5.71 6.36
CA HIS A 366 -10.66 4.86 7.14
C HIS A 366 -11.01 4.84 8.64
N PRO A 367 -11.03 3.62 9.25
CA PRO A 367 -11.05 2.32 8.59
C PRO A 367 -12.45 1.96 8.10
N THR A 368 -12.52 1.25 6.96
CA THR A 368 -13.78 0.70 6.44
C THR A 368 -14.29 -0.46 7.31
N PRO A 369 -15.58 -0.82 7.23
CA PRO A 369 -16.09 -2.02 7.91
C PRO A 369 -15.48 -3.33 7.38
N ALA A 370 -14.80 -3.31 6.23
CA ALA A 370 -14.10 -4.47 5.70
C ALA A 370 -12.87 -4.84 6.52
N VAL A 371 -12.32 -3.90 7.31
CA VAL A 371 -11.10 -4.11 8.10
C VAL A 371 -11.21 -3.71 9.58
N ALA A 372 -12.32 -3.05 9.99
CA ALA A 372 -12.56 -2.68 11.40
C ALA A 372 -13.87 -3.27 11.92
N GLY A 373 -15.01 -2.66 11.58
CA GLY A 373 -16.32 -3.11 12.02
C GLY A 373 -17.34 -1.97 12.10
N LEU A 374 -18.53 -2.29 12.61
CA LEU A 374 -19.68 -1.41 12.76
C LEU A 374 -20.39 -1.61 14.09
N PRO A 375 -20.79 -0.52 14.78
CA PRO A 375 -20.43 0.87 14.51
C PRO A 375 -18.95 1.13 14.69
N ARG A 376 -18.34 1.96 13.81
CA ARG A 376 -16.89 2.16 13.73
C ARG A 376 -16.20 2.47 15.05
N ARG A 377 -16.77 3.44 15.83
CA ARG A 377 -16.17 3.88 17.09
C ARG A 377 -16.07 2.74 18.12
N GLN A 378 -17.16 1.98 18.30
CA GLN A 378 -17.20 0.83 19.22
C GLN A 378 -16.28 -0.29 18.75
N ALA A 379 -16.31 -0.61 17.44
CA ALA A 379 -15.43 -1.61 16.86
C ALA A 379 -13.95 -1.26 17.10
N MET A 380 -13.54 -0.02 16.86
CA MET A 380 -12.17 0.45 17.11
C MET A 380 -11.75 0.34 18.58
N ALA A 381 -12.67 0.61 19.53
CA ALA A 381 -12.39 0.45 20.95
C ALA A 381 -12.19 -1.03 21.31
N TRP A 382 -13.06 -1.90 20.82
CA TRP A 382 -12.95 -3.35 21.07
C TRP A 382 -11.73 -3.98 20.45
N LEU A 383 -11.32 -3.57 19.23
CA LEU A 383 -10.09 -4.06 18.61
C LEU A 383 -8.86 -3.79 19.47
N ARG A 384 -8.77 -2.62 20.11
CA ARG A 384 -7.68 -2.30 21.02
C ARG A 384 -7.63 -3.19 22.27
N THR A 385 -8.76 -3.74 22.67
CA THR A 385 -8.87 -4.61 23.85
C THR A 385 -8.67 -6.08 23.50
N LEU A 386 -9.19 -6.49 22.34
CA LEU A 386 -9.22 -7.90 21.93
C LEU A 386 -7.94 -8.34 21.21
N GLU A 387 -7.24 -7.44 20.53
CA GLU A 387 -6.00 -7.75 19.83
C GLU A 387 -4.80 -7.45 20.75
N PRO A 388 -3.97 -8.47 21.09
CA PRO A 388 -2.84 -8.30 22.01
C PRO A 388 -1.62 -7.66 21.32
N PHE A 389 -1.83 -6.90 20.23
CA PHE A 389 -0.76 -6.30 19.43
C PHE A 389 -1.23 -5.02 18.74
N GLU A 390 -0.28 -4.18 18.38
CA GLU A 390 -0.53 -3.00 17.55
C GLU A 390 -0.58 -3.38 16.07
N ARG A 391 -1.63 -3.00 15.36
CA ARG A 391 -1.75 -3.24 13.92
C ARG A 391 -0.69 -2.53 13.09
N GLY A 392 -0.17 -1.40 13.58
CA GLY A 392 0.77 -0.58 12.82
C GLY A 392 0.19 -0.20 11.46
N HIS A 393 0.89 -0.55 10.40
CA HIS A 393 0.44 -0.32 9.02
C HIS A 393 -0.57 -1.36 8.50
N TYR A 394 -0.75 -2.49 9.18
CA TYR A 394 -1.72 -3.50 8.73
C TYR A 394 -3.14 -2.91 8.68
N ALA A 395 -3.81 -3.12 7.55
CA ALA A 395 -5.16 -2.63 7.25
C ALA A 395 -5.29 -1.09 7.21
N ALA A 396 -4.18 -0.36 7.16
CA ALA A 396 -4.13 1.10 7.06
C ALA A 396 -3.94 1.58 5.61
N PRO A 397 -4.23 2.86 5.32
CA PRO A 397 -4.01 3.43 3.99
C PRO A 397 -2.52 3.53 3.64
N ILE A 398 -2.18 3.10 2.43
CA ILE A 398 -0.86 3.28 1.81
C ILE A 398 -1.03 3.68 0.35
N GLY A 399 -0.17 4.54 -0.17
CA GLY A 399 -0.21 4.92 -1.58
C GLY A 399 0.44 6.25 -1.88
N TRP A 400 -0.19 7.05 -2.73
CA TRP A 400 0.36 8.30 -3.22
C TRP A 400 -0.72 9.32 -3.61
N LEU A 401 -0.30 10.59 -3.67
CA LEU A 401 -1.05 11.77 -4.11
C LEU A 401 -0.16 12.61 -5.01
N ASP A 402 -0.67 13.12 -6.15
CA ASP A 402 0.07 14.00 -7.04
C ASP A 402 -0.35 15.49 -6.93
N SER A 403 0.35 16.35 -7.67
CA SER A 403 0.13 17.80 -7.67
C SER A 403 -1.22 18.26 -8.21
N GLU A 404 -1.91 17.41 -8.96
CA GLU A 404 -3.22 17.72 -9.54
C GLU A 404 -4.39 17.10 -8.75
N GLY A 405 -4.07 16.47 -7.60
CA GLY A 405 -5.06 15.82 -6.77
C GLY A 405 -5.45 14.41 -7.23
N ASP A 406 -4.76 13.84 -8.22
CA ASP A 406 -4.87 12.41 -8.50
C ASP A 406 -4.23 11.62 -7.36
N ALA A 407 -4.86 10.53 -6.93
CA ALA A 407 -4.43 9.74 -5.80
C ALA A 407 -4.72 8.25 -6.01
N ASP A 408 -3.94 7.39 -5.36
CA ASP A 408 -4.25 5.97 -5.24
C ASP A 408 -3.85 5.51 -3.84
N LEU A 409 -4.85 5.21 -3.01
CA LEU A 409 -4.68 4.70 -1.65
C LEU A 409 -5.30 3.32 -1.55
N ARG A 410 -4.50 2.36 -1.14
CA ARG A 410 -4.90 0.98 -0.88
C ARG A 410 -4.96 0.71 0.62
N VAL A 411 -5.74 -0.28 1.00
CA VAL A 411 -5.74 -0.83 2.37
C VAL A 411 -4.59 -1.84 2.46
N ALA A 412 -3.64 -1.64 3.35
CA ALA A 412 -2.44 -2.48 3.47
C ALA A 412 -2.77 -3.84 4.13
N ILE A 413 -3.48 -4.68 3.40
CA ILE A 413 -3.75 -6.09 3.71
C ILE A 413 -2.99 -7.00 2.76
N ARG A 414 -2.94 -8.30 3.07
CA ARG A 414 -2.09 -9.27 2.35
C ARG A 414 -0.64 -8.78 2.34
N SER A 415 -0.19 -8.39 3.52
CA SER A 415 1.10 -7.73 3.74
C SER A 415 1.83 -8.34 4.92
N GLY A 416 3.14 -8.16 4.91
CA GLY A 416 4.03 -8.51 6.01
C GLY A 416 4.96 -7.36 6.36
N ILE A 417 5.41 -7.35 7.60
CA ILE A 417 6.44 -6.42 8.09
C ILE A 417 7.72 -7.22 8.31
N LEU A 418 8.76 -6.84 7.59
CA LEU A 418 10.09 -7.43 7.71
C LEU A 418 10.95 -6.54 8.62
N ARG A 419 11.56 -7.14 9.65
CA ARG A 419 12.54 -6.50 10.54
C ARG A 419 13.76 -7.42 10.68
N GLY A 420 14.78 -7.20 9.86
CA GLY A 420 15.92 -8.11 9.78
C GLY A 420 15.49 -9.50 9.34
N ASP A 421 15.76 -10.51 10.17
CA ASP A 421 15.34 -11.91 9.96
C ASP A 421 13.93 -12.25 10.45
N GLN A 422 13.20 -11.26 11.00
CA GLN A 422 11.85 -11.47 11.50
C GLN A 422 10.82 -10.99 10.44
N LEU A 423 9.86 -11.86 10.13
CA LEU A 423 8.73 -11.55 9.28
C LEU A 423 7.43 -11.69 10.08
N GLU A 424 6.70 -10.61 10.18
CA GLU A 424 5.41 -10.52 10.82
C GLU A 424 4.29 -10.52 9.76
N LEU A 425 3.42 -11.50 9.82
CA LEU A 425 2.23 -11.63 8.97
C LEU A 425 0.97 -11.38 9.80
N THR A 426 0.04 -10.59 9.26
CA THR A 426 -1.23 -10.30 9.93
C THR A 426 -2.39 -10.55 8.95
N ALA A 427 -3.42 -11.24 9.43
CA ALA A 427 -4.66 -11.45 8.68
C ALA A 427 -5.87 -11.41 9.62
N GLY A 428 -7.04 -11.05 9.09
CA GLY A 428 -8.26 -10.94 9.87
C GLY A 428 -9.48 -11.54 9.16
N ALA A 429 -10.48 -11.91 9.95
CA ALA A 429 -11.79 -12.36 9.48
C ALA A 429 -12.90 -11.43 9.95
N GLY A 430 -13.92 -11.25 9.10
CA GLY A 430 -15.08 -10.40 9.37
C GLY A 430 -16.19 -11.18 10.08
N LEU A 431 -16.45 -10.82 11.33
CA LEU A 431 -17.46 -11.44 12.18
C LEU A 431 -18.80 -10.69 12.03
N VAL A 432 -19.84 -11.40 11.67
CA VAL A 432 -21.22 -10.91 11.60
C VAL A 432 -22.15 -11.90 12.30
N CYS A 433 -23.41 -11.54 12.46
CA CYS A 433 -24.41 -12.48 12.96
C CYS A 433 -24.45 -13.73 12.07
N GLY A 434 -24.33 -14.92 12.67
CA GLY A 434 -24.20 -16.21 11.96
C GLY A 434 -22.78 -16.68 11.68
N SER A 435 -21.75 -15.90 12.01
CA SER A 435 -20.35 -16.36 11.97
C SER A 435 -20.13 -17.55 12.95
N GLN A 436 -19.35 -18.52 12.48
CA GLN A 436 -18.99 -19.74 13.22
C GLN A 436 -17.50 -19.75 13.56
N PRO A 437 -17.09 -19.96 14.83
CA PRO A 437 -15.70 -19.85 15.25
C PRO A 437 -14.72 -20.63 14.37
N GLU A 438 -15.02 -21.87 14.07
CA GLU A 438 -14.15 -22.78 13.32
C GLU A 438 -13.94 -22.29 11.87
N ARG A 439 -14.98 -21.76 11.24
CA ARG A 439 -14.89 -21.20 9.88
C ARG A 439 -14.06 -19.92 9.85
N GLU A 440 -14.22 -19.05 10.85
CA GLU A 440 -13.47 -17.80 10.93
C GLU A 440 -11.99 -18.06 11.23
N LEU A 441 -11.67 -19.07 12.08
CA LEU A 441 -10.31 -19.56 12.29
C LEU A 441 -9.69 -20.08 10.98
N GLN A 442 -10.44 -20.88 10.22
CA GLN A 442 -10.00 -21.39 8.92
C GLN A 442 -9.77 -20.28 7.92
N GLU A 443 -10.62 -19.24 7.92
CA GLU A 443 -10.47 -18.09 7.03
C GLU A 443 -9.19 -17.30 7.33
N VAL A 444 -8.88 -17.06 8.62
CA VAL A 444 -7.63 -16.41 9.04
C VAL A 444 -6.42 -17.26 8.64
N ALA A 445 -6.46 -18.57 8.93
CA ALA A 445 -5.39 -19.49 8.56
C ALA A 445 -5.16 -19.51 7.04
N LEU A 446 -6.24 -19.54 6.25
CA LEU A 446 -6.18 -19.47 4.78
C LEU A 446 -5.50 -18.18 4.32
N LYS A 447 -5.86 -17.02 4.91
CA LYS A 447 -5.29 -15.73 4.55
C LYS A 447 -3.81 -15.60 4.93
N LEU A 448 -3.40 -16.13 6.07
CA LEU A 448 -1.99 -16.23 6.47
C LEU A 448 -1.23 -17.21 5.56
N GLY A 449 -1.82 -18.39 5.32
CA GLY A 449 -1.24 -19.45 4.48
C GLY A 449 -0.97 -19.01 3.06
N VAL A 450 -1.85 -18.19 2.47
CA VAL A 450 -1.65 -17.64 1.12
C VAL A 450 -0.33 -16.88 1.02
N LEU A 451 -0.04 -16.00 1.97
CA LEU A 451 1.22 -15.24 1.98
C LEU A 451 2.42 -16.16 2.24
N GLN A 452 2.29 -17.11 3.15
CA GLN A 452 3.34 -18.07 3.47
C GLN A 452 3.70 -18.95 2.28
N GLN A 453 2.69 -19.49 1.57
CA GLN A 453 2.89 -20.30 0.37
C GLN A 453 3.54 -19.51 -0.76
N GLN A 454 3.11 -18.27 -0.97
CA GLN A 454 3.63 -17.42 -2.04
C GLN A 454 5.04 -16.93 -1.78
N LEU A 455 5.41 -16.79 -0.54
CA LEU A 455 6.77 -16.45 -0.12
C LEU A 455 7.62 -17.73 0.10
N HIS A 456 7.11 -18.91 -0.26
CA HIS A 456 7.78 -20.21 -0.07
C HIS A 456 8.24 -20.44 1.40
N LEU A 457 7.49 -19.88 2.35
CA LEU A 457 7.82 -19.96 3.79
C LEU A 457 7.26 -21.22 4.47
N LEU A 458 6.42 -21.99 3.77
CA LEU A 458 5.95 -23.27 4.24
C LEU A 458 6.89 -24.35 3.68
N GLY A 459 7.48 -25.14 4.57
CA GLY A 459 8.10 -26.40 4.19
C GLY A 459 7.08 -27.29 3.45
N ASP A 460 7.57 -28.20 2.63
CA ASP A 460 6.77 -29.15 1.86
C ASP A 460 5.62 -29.72 2.74
N PRO A 461 4.35 -29.61 2.35
CA PRO A 461 3.21 -30.14 3.12
C PRO A 461 3.29 -31.64 3.40
N SER A 462 4.16 -32.38 2.71
CA SER A 462 4.39 -33.82 2.92
C SER A 462 5.07 -34.17 4.27
N HIS A 463 5.63 -33.20 4.99
CA HIS A 463 6.28 -33.44 6.30
C HIS A 463 5.41 -33.23 7.54
N HIS A 464 4.16 -32.81 7.42
CA HIS A 464 3.29 -32.53 8.59
C HIS A 464 2.15 -33.54 8.81
N LEU A 465 2.16 -34.69 8.14
CA LEU A 465 1.26 -35.81 8.43
C LEU A 465 2.03 -36.97 9.00
N ALA A 466 2.61 -36.81 10.20
CA ALA A 466 2.89 -37.93 11.09
C ALA A 466 1.76 -37.95 12.14
N PRO A 467 0.99 -39.04 12.22
CA PRO A 467 -0.05 -39.17 13.26
C PRO A 467 0.62 -39.45 14.60
N CYS A 468 0.26 -38.69 15.62
CA CYS A 468 0.30 -39.15 17.00
C CYS A 468 -1.08 -39.56 17.44
#